data_2f481f29308d3231c74c0879161a9ef5
#
_entry.id   2f481f29308d3231c74c0879161a9ef5
#
_cell.length_a   1.000
_cell.length_b   1.000
_cell.length_c   1.000
_cell.angle_alpha   90.00
_cell.angle_beta   90.00
_cell.angle_gamma   90.00
#
_symmetry.space_group_name_H-M   'P 1'
#
loop_
_entity.id
_entity.type
_entity.pdbx_description
1 polymer ?
#
loop_
_entity_poly.entity_id
_entity_poly.type
_entity_poly.pdbx_seq_one_letter_code
_entity_poly.pdbx_strand_id
1 'polypeptide(L)'
;YSRENNEMLGDMPQWLIHTGSYIVYGLIVFLVAGTALFKYPDTIKKAVTIDDMGSVEWITANQGGMIERFFIENQSQVKRNDTLGILKNTASLEDVQTFCNVLTNIEWYYRTNDINYLQDYPFNLIMGEMAPAYEQFTQAVRTCVMYQEFDLYPQKKKFLDDELKILNESKQANALEILKVKREEFELEINHKMEMGKNRRMLELAYENMVNSLRTWENKYLIKSRHDGIVVWGKSWGMSHRVNEGDTLCTVISKQQANPLGHIRLSQDEVAEVAVGDKVNIELNKYPTHSYGVLPGKIASISFVPYNKSYAVEVAFPEGLTTTNHKEIKYE
;
A
#
# COMPACT_ATOMS: atom_id res chain seq x y z
N TYR A 1 -6.98 103.83 12.19
CA TYR A 1 -6.16 102.58 12.09
C TYR A 1 -7.06 101.44 11.78
N SER A 2 -7.60 101.30 10.57
CA SER A 2 -8.28 100.12 10.13
C SER A 2 -8.73 100.17 8.66
N ARG A 3 -7.93 100.74 7.76
CA ARG A 3 -8.27 100.74 6.31
C ARG A 3 -7.20 100.25 5.38
N GLU A 4 -6.02 99.92 5.85
CA GLU A 4 -4.90 99.48 5.01
C GLU A 4 -4.72 97.99 4.91
N ASN A 5 -5.43 97.15 5.66
CA ASN A 5 -5.25 95.71 5.62
C ASN A 5 -6.23 94.96 4.68
N ASN A 6 -7.17 95.69 4.02
CA ASN A 6 -8.10 95.02 3.08
C ASN A 6 -7.72 95.07 1.62
N GLU A 7 -6.62 95.81 1.27
CA GLU A 7 -6.17 95.87 -0.14
C GLU A 7 -5.16 94.79 -0.56
N MET A 8 -4.71 93.90 0.37
CA MET A 8 -3.81 92.82 0.03
C MET A 8 -4.49 91.51 -0.22
N LEU A 9 -5.77 91.38 -0.02
CA LEU A 9 -6.53 90.18 -0.45
C LEU A 9 -7.25 90.57 -1.75
N GLY A 10 -6.57 90.50 -2.83
CA GLY A 10 -7.15 90.60 -4.17
C GLY A 10 -8.38 89.71 -4.26
N ASP A 11 -9.50 90.25 -4.72
CA ASP A 11 -10.73 89.54 -4.96
C ASP A 11 -10.40 88.30 -5.84
N MET A 12 -10.43 87.06 -5.23
CA MET A 12 -10.25 85.87 -6.00
C MET A 12 -11.38 85.79 -7.02
N PRO A 13 -11.09 85.62 -8.29
CA PRO A 13 -12.14 85.56 -9.32
C PRO A 13 -13.03 84.35 -9.03
N GLN A 14 -14.34 84.60 -8.97
CA GLN A 14 -15.38 83.65 -8.57
C GLN A 14 -15.33 82.38 -9.41
N TRP A 15 -14.85 82.45 -10.66
CA TRP A 15 -14.67 81.30 -11.51
C TRP A 15 -13.60 80.31 -10.99
N LEU A 16 -12.56 80.81 -10.30
CA LEU A 16 -11.50 80.01 -9.73
C LEU A 16 -11.98 79.20 -8.52
N ILE A 17 -12.91 79.78 -7.74
CA ILE A 17 -13.52 79.10 -6.59
C ILE A 17 -14.47 78.00 -7.06
N HIS A 18 -15.30 78.25 -8.07
CA HIS A 18 -16.21 77.26 -8.61
C HIS A 18 -15.46 76.14 -9.35
N THR A 19 -14.52 76.48 -10.25
CA THR A 19 -13.74 75.51 -10.99
C THR A 19 -12.81 74.68 -10.06
N GLY A 20 -12.18 75.35 -9.10
CA GLY A 20 -11.36 74.67 -8.09
C GLY A 20 -12.18 73.68 -7.22
N SER A 21 -13.41 74.11 -6.84
CA SER A 21 -14.32 73.22 -6.10
C SER A 21 -14.71 71.96 -6.91
N TYR A 22 -15.05 72.11 -8.19
CA TYR A 22 -15.32 70.91 -9.07
C TYR A 22 -14.14 69.99 -9.25
N ILE A 23 -12.92 70.54 -9.34
CA ILE A 23 -11.71 69.73 -9.43
C ILE A 23 -11.50 68.92 -8.12
N VAL A 24 -11.69 69.57 -6.96
CA VAL A 24 -11.60 68.94 -5.63
C VAL A 24 -12.66 67.80 -5.50
N TYR A 25 -13.94 68.14 -5.86
CA TYR A 25 -14.99 67.11 -5.86
C TYR A 25 -14.68 65.96 -6.83
N GLY A 26 -14.20 66.25 -8.03
CA GLY A 26 -13.79 65.23 -9.00
C GLY A 26 -12.65 64.32 -8.46
N LEU A 27 -11.69 64.94 -7.77
CA LEU A 27 -10.57 64.18 -7.16
C LEU A 27 -11.03 63.31 -5.97
N ILE A 28 -11.97 63.82 -5.16
CA ILE A 28 -12.58 63.04 -4.06
C ILE A 28 -13.38 61.88 -4.62
N VAL A 29 -14.20 62.08 -5.65
CA VAL A 29 -14.96 61.01 -6.30
C VAL A 29 -14.04 60.01 -6.94
N PHE A 30 -12.95 60.43 -7.57
CA PHE A 30 -11.93 59.54 -8.16
C PHE A 30 -11.23 58.71 -7.07
N LEU A 31 -10.88 59.29 -5.91
CA LEU A 31 -10.30 58.58 -4.78
C LEU A 31 -11.27 57.55 -4.21
N VAL A 32 -12.55 57.93 -4.00
CA VAL A 32 -13.58 57.05 -3.48
C VAL A 32 -13.86 55.88 -4.48
N ALA A 33 -13.94 56.20 -5.77
CA ALA A 33 -14.08 55.19 -6.80
C ALA A 33 -12.84 54.29 -6.88
N GLY A 34 -11.63 54.85 -6.72
CA GLY A 34 -10.39 54.09 -6.63
C GLY A 34 -10.36 53.12 -5.46
N THR A 35 -10.77 53.55 -4.26
CA THR A 35 -10.83 52.65 -3.08
C THR A 35 -11.85 51.52 -3.22
N ALA A 36 -12.95 51.76 -3.94
CA ALA A 36 -13.96 50.71 -4.23
C ALA A 36 -13.47 49.63 -5.19
N LEU A 37 -12.49 49.94 -6.06
CA LEU A 37 -11.90 49.03 -7.02
C LEU A 37 -10.75 48.21 -6.43
N PHE A 38 -10.07 48.67 -5.38
CA PHE A 38 -8.98 47.95 -4.73
C PHE A 38 -9.55 47.08 -3.59
N LYS A 39 -9.78 45.79 -3.88
CA LYS A 39 -9.99 44.79 -2.82
C LYS A 39 -8.63 44.41 -2.25
N TYR A 40 -8.42 44.71 -0.97
CA TYR A 40 -7.27 44.17 -0.24
C TYR A 40 -7.50 42.67 0.00
N PRO A 41 -6.61 41.79 -0.41
CA PRO A 41 -6.74 40.38 -0.07
C PRO A 41 -6.46 40.18 1.43
N ASP A 42 -7.38 39.60 2.14
CA ASP A 42 -7.13 39.12 3.50
C ASP A 42 -6.14 37.97 3.46
N THR A 43 -5.10 38.02 4.28
CA THR A 43 -4.05 37.03 4.33
C THR A 43 -4.01 36.34 5.68
N ILE A 44 -4.15 35.01 5.67
CA ILE A 44 -4.04 34.16 6.85
C ILE A 44 -2.60 33.62 6.94
N LYS A 45 -1.92 33.92 8.06
CA LYS A 45 -0.56 33.41 8.30
C LYS A 45 -0.60 32.18 9.21
N LYS A 46 -0.14 31.04 8.72
CA LYS A 46 -0.10 29.78 9.45
C LYS A 46 1.21 29.03 9.20
N ALA A 47 1.58 28.24 10.20
CA ALA A 47 2.67 27.29 10.01
C ALA A 47 2.24 26.17 9.05
N VAL A 48 3.08 25.87 8.09
CA VAL A 48 2.90 24.76 7.15
C VAL A 48 4.00 23.72 7.40
N THR A 49 3.61 22.46 7.42
CA THR A 49 4.56 21.33 7.39
C THR A 49 4.54 20.77 5.99
N ILE A 50 5.67 20.80 5.32
CA ILE A 50 5.82 20.16 4.00
C ILE A 50 6.24 18.72 4.26
N ASP A 51 5.42 17.78 3.83
CA ASP A 51 5.65 16.36 4.00
C ASP A 51 5.61 15.68 2.63
N ASP A 52 6.52 14.76 2.44
CA ASP A 52 6.56 13.90 1.27
C ASP A 52 5.92 12.56 1.67
N MET A 53 4.58 12.54 1.69
CA MET A 53 3.74 11.43 2.17
C MET A 53 3.92 10.13 1.38
N GLY A 54 5.08 9.75 1.04
CA GLY A 54 5.35 8.49 0.34
C GLY A 54 6.81 8.12 0.33
N SER A 55 7.70 9.02 0.75
CA SER A 55 9.12 8.81 0.55
C SER A 55 9.81 8.01 1.65
N VAL A 56 9.25 7.95 2.86
CA VAL A 56 9.94 7.35 4.01
C VAL A 56 9.08 6.31 4.69
N GLU A 57 9.46 5.04 4.56
CA GLU A 57 8.84 3.94 5.28
C GLU A 57 9.73 3.48 6.44
N TRP A 58 9.16 3.45 7.64
CA TRP A 58 9.82 2.91 8.83
C TRP A 58 9.55 1.41 8.92
N ILE A 59 10.60 0.61 8.75
CA ILE A 59 10.53 -0.84 8.91
C ILE A 59 10.74 -1.17 10.38
N THR A 60 9.69 -1.69 11.00
CA THR A 60 9.69 -2.07 12.41
C THR A 60 9.70 -3.59 12.58
N ALA A 61 10.24 -4.07 13.69
CA ALA A 61 10.16 -5.48 14.07
C ALA A 61 8.71 -5.84 14.43
N ASN A 62 8.13 -6.82 13.76
CA ASN A 62 6.76 -7.28 14.02
C ASN A 62 6.65 -8.14 15.28
N GLN A 63 7.78 -8.67 15.77
CA GLN A 63 7.88 -9.34 17.07
C GLN A 63 9.26 -9.16 17.68
N GLY A 64 9.36 -9.35 19.00
CA GLY A 64 10.63 -9.37 19.71
C GLY A 64 11.44 -10.64 19.40
N GLY A 65 12.74 -10.50 19.20
CA GLY A 65 13.61 -11.62 18.88
C GLY A 65 15.08 -11.21 18.77
N MET A 66 15.93 -12.13 18.34
CA MET A 66 17.32 -11.84 17.97
C MET A 66 17.41 -11.75 16.46
N ILE A 67 18.16 -10.77 15.97
CA ILE A 67 18.47 -10.67 14.54
C ILE A 67 19.43 -11.80 14.19
N GLU A 68 19.06 -12.65 13.24
CA GLU A 68 19.94 -13.69 12.74
C GLU A 68 20.92 -13.12 11.72
N ARG A 69 20.41 -12.47 10.68
CA ARG A 69 21.20 -11.75 9.68
C ARG A 69 20.38 -10.74 8.89
N PHE A 70 21.04 -9.75 8.33
CA PHE A 70 20.55 -8.92 7.26
C PHE A 70 21.11 -9.37 5.93
N PHE A 71 20.31 -9.29 4.87
CA PHE A 71 20.70 -9.68 3.51
C PHE A 71 21.16 -8.49 2.67
N ILE A 72 20.96 -7.27 3.18
CA ILE A 72 21.10 -6.03 2.43
C ILE A 72 22.02 -5.08 3.20
N GLU A 73 22.92 -4.43 2.47
CA GLU A 73 23.81 -3.40 3.00
C GLU A 73 23.11 -2.04 3.09
N ASN A 74 23.69 -1.13 3.88
CA ASN A 74 23.21 0.24 3.98
C ASN A 74 23.29 0.93 2.62
N GLN A 75 22.29 1.74 2.28
CA GLN A 75 22.14 2.44 1.00
C GLN A 75 21.92 1.53 -0.22
N SER A 76 21.60 0.26 -0.02
CA SER A 76 21.21 -0.64 -1.11
C SER A 76 19.82 -0.31 -1.64
N GLN A 77 19.65 -0.52 -2.94
CA GLN A 77 18.36 -0.39 -3.58
C GLN A 77 17.55 -1.67 -3.39
N VAL A 78 16.29 -1.52 -2.99
CA VAL A 78 15.36 -2.64 -2.76
C VAL A 78 14.06 -2.44 -3.50
N LYS A 79 13.41 -3.53 -3.79
CA LYS A 79 12.06 -3.59 -4.36
C LYS A 79 11.04 -3.96 -3.29
N ARG A 80 9.79 -3.69 -3.59
CA ARG A 80 8.67 -4.16 -2.79
C ARG A 80 8.72 -5.68 -2.62
N ASN A 81 8.52 -6.15 -1.39
CA ASN A 81 8.60 -7.54 -0.93
C ASN A 81 10.02 -8.13 -0.86
N ASP A 82 11.08 -7.38 -1.15
CA ASP A 82 12.44 -7.87 -0.90
C ASP A 82 12.64 -8.14 0.59
N THR A 83 13.29 -9.28 0.88
CA THR A 83 13.63 -9.66 2.25
C THR A 83 14.90 -8.94 2.68
N LEU A 84 14.78 -8.03 3.64
CA LEU A 84 15.87 -7.21 4.17
C LEU A 84 16.69 -7.97 5.21
N GLY A 85 16.04 -8.84 5.97
CA GLY A 85 16.66 -9.61 7.04
C GLY A 85 15.73 -10.64 7.63
N ILE A 86 16.24 -11.42 8.57
CA ILE A 86 15.50 -12.47 9.28
C ILE A 86 15.82 -12.45 10.78
N LEU A 87 14.78 -12.64 11.58
CA LEU A 87 14.90 -12.90 13.00
C LEU A 87 15.18 -14.39 13.24
N LYS A 88 15.96 -14.70 14.27
CA LYS A 88 16.27 -16.06 14.65
C LYS A 88 15.01 -16.85 14.95
N ASN A 89 14.87 -18.00 14.32
CA ASN A 89 13.72 -18.89 14.42
C ASN A 89 14.17 -20.36 14.31
N THR A 90 13.21 -21.29 14.38
CA THR A 90 13.47 -22.74 14.38
C THR A 90 13.37 -23.39 13.00
N ALA A 91 12.89 -22.63 11.99
CA ALA A 91 12.81 -23.14 10.61
C ALA A 91 14.11 -22.88 9.86
N SER A 92 14.45 -23.77 8.91
CA SER A 92 15.53 -23.55 7.95
C SER A 92 15.04 -22.64 6.83
N LEU A 93 15.68 -21.51 6.58
CA LEU A 93 15.31 -20.61 5.50
C LEU A 93 15.40 -21.29 4.12
N GLU A 94 16.40 -22.14 3.91
CA GLU A 94 16.60 -22.90 2.67
C GLU A 94 15.44 -23.87 2.42
N ASP A 95 15.00 -24.56 3.48
CA ASP A 95 13.89 -25.50 3.42
C ASP A 95 12.56 -24.77 3.16
N VAL A 96 12.35 -23.61 3.78
CA VAL A 96 11.19 -22.77 3.51
C VAL A 96 11.18 -22.28 2.06
N GLN A 97 12.32 -21.84 1.52
CA GLN A 97 12.43 -21.44 0.11
C GLN A 97 12.16 -22.61 -0.84
N THR A 98 12.71 -23.79 -0.53
CA THR A 98 12.43 -25.02 -1.28
C THR A 98 10.94 -25.34 -1.29
N PHE A 99 10.29 -25.22 -0.13
CA PHE A 99 8.85 -25.43 -0.03
C PHE A 99 8.05 -24.40 -0.83
N CYS A 100 8.43 -23.11 -0.80
CA CYS A 100 7.79 -22.07 -1.61
C CYS A 100 7.84 -22.36 -3.11
N ASN A 101 8.95 -22.90 -3.60
CA ASN A 101 9.07 -23.33 -5.01
C ASN A 101 8.11 -24.48 -5.36
N VAL A 102 7.90 -25.39 -4.41
CA VAL A 102 6.96 -26.52 -4.58
C VAL A 102 5.51 -26.08 -4.60
N LEU A 103 5.15 -25.00 -3.88
CA LEU A 103 3.77 -24.48 -3.88
C LEU A 103 3.26 -24.16 -5.29
N THR A 104 4.13 -23.70 -6.18
CA THR A 104 3.78 -23.47 -7.59
C THR A 104 3.36 -24.76 -8.31
N ASN A 105 4.04 -25.88 -8.04
CA ASN A 105 3.69 -27.18 -8.62
C ASN A 105 2.32 -27.67 -8.13
N ILE A 106 2.00 -27.40 -6.87
CA ILE A 106 0.72 -27.74 -6.27
C ILE A 106 -0.43 -26.95 -6.90
N GLU A 107 -0.23 -25.68 -7.20
CA GLU A 107 -1.20 -24.87 -7.95
C GLU A 107 -1.45 -25.45 -9.35
N TRP A 108 -0.40 -25.94 -10.03
CA TRP A 108 -0.54 -26.63 -11.30
C TRP A 108 -1.30 -27.95 -11.17
N TYR A 109 -1.06 -28.74 -10.11
CA TYR A 109 -1.87 -29.93 -9.82
C TYR A 109 -3.36 -29.58 -9.68
N TYR A 110 -3.72 -28.53 -8.97
CA TYR A 110 -5.12 -28.12 -8.84
C TYR A 110 -5.77 -27.72 -10.16
N ARG A 111 -5.00 -27.16 -11.09
CA ARG A 111 -5.50 -26.73 -12.40
C ARG A 111 -5.64 -27.87 -13.38
N THR A 112 -4.67 -28.80 -13.39
CA THR A 112 -4.57 -29.85 -14.41
C THR A 112 -5.04 -31.21 -13.92
N ASN A 113 -5.11 -31.42 -12.61
CA ASN A 113 -5.33 -32.70 -11.94
C ASN A 113 -4.26 -33.78 -12.31
N ASP A 114 -3.05 -33.33 -12.70
CA ASP A 114 -1.94 -34.19 -13.06
C ASP A 114 -1.05 -34.44 -11.83
N ILE A 115 -1.00 -35.72 -11.41
CA ILE A 115 -0.26 -36.18 -10.23
C ILE A 115 1.24 -35.95 -10.34
N ASN A 116 1.78 -35.88 -11.55
CA ASN A 116 3.21 -35.71 -11.77
C ASN A 116 3.76 -34.45 -11.05
N TYR A 117 2.92 -33.43 -10.88
CA TYR A 117 3.30 -32.23 -10.11
C TYR A 117 3.48 -32.49 -8.61
N LEU A 118 3.00 -33.62 -8.08
CA LEU A 118 3.15 -34.02 -6.67
C LEU A 118 4.24 -35.05 -6.43
N GLN A 119 4.79 -35.68 -7.47
CA GLN A 119 5.78 -36.79 -7.33
C GLN A 119 7.10 -36.31 -6.73
N ASP A 120 7.57 -35.09 -7.07
CA ASP A 120 8.82 -34.51 -6.60
C ASP A 120 8.67 -33.70 -5.30
N TYR A 121 7.63 -34.01 -4.50
CA TYR A 121 7.39 -33.31 -3.24
C TYR A 121 8.46 -33.67 -2.18
N PRO A 122 9.12 -32.64 -1.57
CA PRO A 122 10.12 -32.86 -0.54
C PRO A 122 9.47 -33.20 0.80
N PHE A 123 9.79 -34.37 1.37
CA PHE A 123 9.13 -34.88 2.57
C PHE A 123 9.86 -34.58 3.89
N ASN A 124 11.07 -34.01 3.89
CA ASN A 124 11.91 -33.89 5.09
C ASN A 124 12.45 -32.48 5.28
N LEU A 125 11.56 -31.46 5.22
CA LEU A 125 11.95 -30.09 5.41
C LEU A 125 11.84 -29.66 6.88
N ILE A 126 12.78 -28.84 7.36
CA ILE A 126 12.79 -28.29 8.71
C ILE A 126 11.97 -27.00 8.74
N MET A 127 10.68 -27.14 9.07
CA MET A 127 9.71 -26.04 9.01
C MET A 127 9.47 -25.35 10.36
N GLY A 128 10.18 -25.74 11.43
CA GLY A 128 10.09 -25.09 12.75
C GLY A 128 8.66 -24.99 13.29
N GLU A 129 8.17 -23.78 13.60
CA GLU A 129 6.80 -23.57 14.09
C GLU A 129 5.72 -24.03 13.11
N MET A 130 6.03 -24.11 11.83
CA MET A 130 5.11 -24.54 10.78
C MET A 130 5.06 -26.08 10.63
N ALA A 131 5.87 -26.85 11.37
CA ALA A 131 5.97 -28.29 11.24
C ALA A 131 4.61 -29.01 11.34
N PRO A 132 3.67 -28.67 12.23
CA PRO A 132 2.37 -29.34 12.29
C PRO A 132 1.53 -29.16 11.02
N ALA A 133 1.53 -27.96 10.44
CA ALA A 133 0.82 -27.68 9.19
C ALA A 133 1.50 -28.37 7.99
N TYR A 134 2.83 -28.38 7.97
CA TYR A 134 3.62 -29.07 6.97
C TYR A 134 3.41 -30.59 7.00
N GLU A 135 3.36 -31.22 8.18
CA GLU A 135 3.07 -32.64 8.34
C GLU A 135 1.68 -33.01 7.84
N GLN A 136 0.66 -32.22 8.18
CA GLN A 136 -0.71 -32.43 7.68
C GLN A 136 -0.75 -32.34 6.14
N PHE A 137 -0.07 -31.34 5.60
CA PHE A 137 -0.01 -31.16 4.16
C PHE A 137 0.75 -32.31 3.47
N THR A 138 1.90 -32.69 4.00
CA THR A 138 2.69 -33.84 3.54
C THR A 138 1.88 -35.15 3.56
N GLN A 139 1.09 -35.37 4.62
CA GLN A 139 0.23 -36.55 4.71
C GLN A 139 -0.87 -36.53 3.63
N ALA A 140 -1.46 -35.36 3.39
CA ALA A 140 -2.48 -35.23 2.34
C ALA A 140 -1.90 -35.47 0.94
N VAL A 141 -0.69 -34.94 0.65
CA VAL A 141 0.02 -35.21 -0.61
C VAL A 141 0.29 -36.71 -0.79
N ARG A 142 0.87 -37.36 0.24
CA ARG A 142 1.11 -38.81 0.21
C ARG A 142 -0.16 -39.59 -0.06
N THR A 143 -1.26 -39.25 0.60
CA THR A 143 -2.55 -39.93 0.40
C THR A 143 -3.03 -39.79 -1.05
N CYS A 144 -2.93 -38.61 -1.65
CA CYS A 144 -3.28 -38.43 -3.06
C CYS A 144 -2.41 -39.20 -4.00
N VAL A 145 -1.08 -39.20 -3.79
CA VAL A 145 -0.12 -39.95 -4.63
C VAL A 145 -0.37 -41.45 -4.52
N MET A 146 -0.45 -42.00 -3.29
CA MET A 146 -0.70 -43.43 -3.06
C MET A 146 -2.04 -43.89 -3.64
N TYR A 147 -3.09 -43.10 -3.48
CA TYR A 147 -4.40 -43.41 -4.04
C TYR A 147 -4.35 -43.57 -5.55
N GLN A 148 -3.58 -42.75 -6.24
CA GLN A 148 -3.47 -42.77 -7.70
C GLN A 148 -2.51 -43.85 -8.19
N GLU A 149 -1.39 -44.14 -7.49
CA GLU A 149 -0.48 -45.22 -7.81
C GLU A 149 -1.12 -46.61 -7.64
N PHE A 150 -1.93 -46.79 -6.60
CA PHE A 150 -2.61 -48.06 -6.30
C PHE A 150 -4.08 -48.08 -6.75
N ASP A 151 -4.45 -47.24 -7.72
CA ASP A 151 -5.82 -47.18 -8.22
C ASP A 151 -6.23 -48.46 -8.95
N LEU A 152 -7.01 -49.27 -8.26
CA LEU A 152 -7.57 -50.50 -8.79
C LEU A 152 -8.89 -50.31 -9.56
N TYR A 153 -9.41 -49.07 -9.60
CA TYR A 153 -10.68 -48.77 -10.25
C TYR A 153 -10.70 -49.15 -11.74
N PRO A 154 -9.68 -48.80 -12.58
CA PRO A 154 -9.69 -49.14 -13.99
C PRO A 154 -9.71 -50.65 -14.24
N GLN A 155 -9.00 -51.44 -13.41
CA GLN A 155 -8.96 -52.88 -13.52
C GLN A 155 -10.30 -53.51 -13.12
N LYS A 156 -10.87 -53.13 -11.99
CA LYS A 156 -12.17 -53.59 -11.53
C LYS A 156 -13.29 -53.23 -12.51
N LYS A 157 -13.25 -52.02 -13.05
CA LYS A 157 -14.23 -51.58 -14.05
C LYS A 157 -14.14 -52.43 -15.29
N LYS A 158 -12.95 -52.74 -15.80
CA LYS A 158 -12.76 -53.59 -16.93
C LYS A 158 -13.34 -55.00 -16.71
N PHE A 159 -13.15 -55.60 -15.51
CA PHE A 159 -13.73 -56.91 -15.21
C PHE A 159 -15.28 -56.86 -15.24
N LEU A 160 -15.90 -55.84 -14.71
CA LEU A 160 -17.37 -55.67 -14.73
C LEU A 160 -17.86 -55.45 -16.17
N ASP A 161 -17.15 -54.66 -16.97
CA ASP A 161 -17.48 -54.42 -18.38
C ASP A 161 -17.40 -55.72 -19.19
N ASP A 162 -16.35 -56.57 -18.99
CA ASP A 162 -16.19 -57.87 -19.65
C ASP A 162 -17.30 -58.82 -19.20
N GLU A 163 -17.67 -58.85 -17.92
CA GLU A 163 -18.78 -59.66 -17.38
C GLU A 163 -20.13 -59.23 -17.98
N LEU A 164 -20.41 -57.94 -18.07
CA LEU A 164 -21.61 -57.42 -18.74
C LEU A 164 -21.66 -57.81 -20.22
N LYS A 165 -20.54 -57.82 -20.91
CA LYS A 165 -20.47 -58.21 -22.29
C LYS A 165 -20.82 -59.71 -22.48
N ILE A 166 -20.25 -60.59 -21.64
CA ILE A 166 -20.54 -62.02 -21.66
C ILE A 166 -22.03 -62.27 -21.35
N LEU A 167 -22.59 -61.61 -20.33
CA LEU A 167 -23.99 -61.75 -19.99
C LEU A 167 -24.93 -61.28 -21.10
N ASN A 168 -24.63 -60.18 -21.79
CA ASN A 168 -25.44 -59.68 -22.89
C ASN A 168 -25.40 -60.55 -24.15
N GLU A 169 -24.28 -61.27 -24.39
CA GLU A 169 -24.12 -62.18 -25.49
C GLU A 169 -24.76 -63.57 -25.20
N SER A 170 -25.00 -63.90 -23.93
CA SER A 170 -25.59 -65.17 -23.52
C SER A 170 -27.11 -65.23 -23.71
N LYS A 171 -27.62 -66.18 -24.50
CA LYS A 171 -29.07 -66.39 -24.70
C LYS A 171 -29.83 -66.82 -23.43
N GLN A 172 -29.14 -67.18 -22.35
CA GLN A 172 -29.69 -67.69 -21.09
C GLN A 172 -29.51 -66.68 -19.92
N ALA A 173 -28.95 -65.48 -20.19
CA ALA A 173 -28.71 -64.49 -19.14
C ALA A 173 -30.03 -63.98 -18.55
N ASN A 174 -30.10 -64.01 -17.21
CA ASN A 174 -31.23 -63.46 -16.49
C ASN A 174 -31.10 -61.94 -16.36
N ALA A 175 -32.16 -61.23 -16.66
CA ALA A 175 -32.22 -59.76 -16.51
C ALA A 175 -31.82 -59.29 -15.10
N LEU A 176 -32.05 -60.12 -14.07
CA LEU A 176 -31.63 -59.82 -12.71
C LEU A 176 -30.12 -59.85 -12.51
N GLU A 177 -29.39 -60.74 -13.23
CA GLU A 177 -27.92 -60.81 -13.17
C GLU A 177 -27.28 -59.58 -13.82
N ILE A 178 -27.76 -59.20 -14.99
CA ILE A 178 -27.33 -57.96 -15.69
C ILE A 178 -27.56 -56.73 -14.78
N LEU A 179 -28.70 -56.68 -14.11
CA LEU A 179 -29.00 -55.55 -13.19
C LEU A 179 -28.07 -55.55 -11.98
N LYS A 180 -27.68 -56.69 -11.44
CA LYS A 180 -26.71 -56.78 -10.33
C LYS A 180 -25.34 -56.25 -10.73
N VAL A 181 -24.78 -56.67 -11.86
CA VAL A 181 -23.48 -56.20 -12.34
C VAL A 181 -23.50 -54.71 -12.64
N LYS A 182 -24.56 -54.20 -13.26
CA LYS A 182 -24.72 -52.71 -13.46
C LYS A 182 -24.79 -51.92 -12.14
N ARG A 183 -25.39 -52.50 -11.10
CA ARG A 183 -25.41 -51.86 -9.79
C ARG A 183 -24.01 -51.85 -9.16
N GLU A 184 -23.26 -52.95 -9.27
CA GLU A 184 -21.88 -53.03 -8.77
C GLU A 184 -20.95 -52.06 -9.50
N GLU A 185 -21.08 -51.92 -10.83
CA GLU A 185 -20.35 -50.95 -11.62
C GLU A 185 -20.67 -49.49 -11.14
N PHE A 186 -21.96 -49.18 -10.94
CA PHE A 186 -22.38 -47.90 -10.45
C PHE A 186 -21.86 -47.60 -9.03
N GLU A 187 -21.92 -48.58 -8.12
CA GLU A 187 -21.40 -48.46 -6.75
C GLU A 187 -19.87 -48.26 -6.78
N LEU A 188 -19.15 -48.97 -7.64
CA LEU A 188 -17.70 -48.83 -7.84
C LEU A 188 -17.34 -47.38 -8.32
N GLU A 189 -18.09 -46.89 -9.32
CA GLU A 189 -17.88 -45.54 -9.84
C GLU A 189 -18.14 -44.44 -8.79
N ILE A 190 -19.25 -44.57 -8.05
CA ILE A 190 -19.57 -43.62 -6.98
C ILE A 190 -18.50 -43.62 -5.89
N ASN A 191 -18.11 -44.80 -5.41
CA ASN A 191 -17.09 -44.93 -4.37
C ASN A 191 -15.74 -44.36 -4.82
N HIS A 192 -15.33 -44.62 -6.05
CA HIS A 192 -14.12 -44.03 -6.61
C HIS A 192 -14.20 -42.49 -6.64
N LYS A 193 -15.27 -41.92 -7.19
CA LYS A 193 -15.49 -40.48 -7.22
C LYS A 193 -15.54 -39.80 -5.83
N MET A 194 -16.17 -40.50 -4.87
CA MET A 194 -16.25 -40.05 -3.48
C MET A 194 -14.87 -40.02 -2.82
N GLU A 195 -14.05 -41.08 -2.97
CA GLU A 195 -12.71 -41.14 -2.39
C GLU A 195 -11.76 -40.12 -3.05
N MET A 196 -11.80 -39.95 -4.37
CA MET A 196 -11.06 -38.88 -5.04
C MET A 196 -11.47 -37.49 -4.54
N GLY A 197 -12.75 -37.23 -4.43
CA GLY A 197 -13.28 -35.98 -3.94
C GLY A 197 -12.87 -35.68 -2.49
N LYS A 198 -12.86 -36.72 -1.64
CA LYS A 198 -12.42 -36.62 -0.25
C LYS A 198 -10.92 -36.31 -0.15
N ASN A 199 -10.09 -37.04 -0.88
CA ASN A 199 -8.64 -36.85 -0.88
C ASN A 199 -8.27 -35.43 -1.40
N ARG A 200 -8.91 -35.00 -2.48
CA ARG A 200 -8.73 -33.64 -3.02
C ARG A 200 -9.09 -32.56 -1.99
N ARG A 201 -10.22 -32.71 -1.30
CA ARG A 201 -10.67 -31.78 -0.26
C ARG A 201 -9.71 -31.75 0.94
N MET A 202 -9.20 -32.93 1.35
CA MET A 202 -8.21 -33.00 2.42
C MET A 202 -6.93 -32.27 2.05
N LEU A 203 -6.46 -32.45 0.81
CA LEU A 203 -5.29 -31.74 0.31
C LEU A 203 -5.52 -30.23 0.24
N GLU A 204 -6.70 -29.80 -0.21
CA GLU A 204 -7.07 -28.36 -0.27
C GLU A 204 -7.05 -27.70 1.12
N LEU A 205 -7.69 -28.32 2.11
CA LEU A 205 -7.69 -27.82 3.48
C LEU A 205 -6.29 -27.79 4.10
N ALA A 206 -5.49 -28.83 3.85
CA ALA A 206 -4.11 -28.87 4.34
C ALA A 206 -3.23 -27.82 3.67
N TYR A 207 -3.44 -27.55 2.38
CA TYR A 207 -2.77 -26.49 1.63
C TYR A 207 -3.10 -25.10 2.21
N GLU A 208 -4.39 -24.79 2.44
CA GLU A 208 -4.80 -23.52 3.03
C GLU A 208 -4.18 -23.30 4.42
N ASN A 209 -4.20 -24.35 5.27
CA ASN A 209 -3.56 -24.29 6.58
C ASN A 209 -2.06 -24.03 6.47
N MET A 210 -1.38 -24.68 5.54
CA MET A 210 0.06 -24.52 5.35
C MET A 210 0.40 -23.11 4.85
N VAL A 211 -0.33 -22.59 3.86
CA VAL A 211 -0.15 -21.22 3.33
C VAL A 211 -0.39 -20.18 4.42
N ASN A 212 -1.41 -20.37 5.26
CA ASN A 212 -1.68 -19.46 6.38
C ASN A 212 -0.56 -19.51 7.44
N SER A 213 -0.04 -20.70 7.74
CA SER A 213 1.11 -20.86 8.65
C SER A 213 2.36 -20.22 8.09
N LEU A 214 2.62 -20.35 6.80
CA LEU A 214 3.74 -19.72 6.10
C LEU A 214 3.64 -18.17 6.16
N ARG A 215 2.47 -17.60 5.85
CA ARG A 215 2.24 -16.15 5.94
C ARG A 215 2.44 -15.63 7.37
N THR A 216 1.98 -16.39 8.36
CA THR A 216 2.17 -16.03 9.76
C THR A 216 3.64 -16.04 10.14
N TRP A 217 4.39 -17.06 9.72
CA TRP A 217 5.83 -17.17 9.95
C TRP A 217 6.60 -16.05 9.24
N GLU A 218 6.28 -15.78 7.96
CA GLU A 218 6.88 -14.67 7.21
C GLU A 218 6.68 -13.32 7.90
N ASN A 219 5.46 -13.04 8.33
CA ASN A 219 5.13 -11.80 9.02
C ASN A 219 5.83 -11.66 10.38
N LYS A 220 6.07 -12.77 11.07
CA LYS A 220 6.77 -12.77 12.35
C LYS A 220 8.29 -12.56 12.19
N TYR A 221 8.90 -13.30 11.28
CA TYR A 221 10.36 -13.47 11.26
C TYR A 221 11.05 -12.77 10.11
N LEU A 222 10.39 -12.57 8.96
CA LEU A 222 10.99 -11.88 7.83
C LEU A 222 10.78 -10.37 7.92
N ILE A 223 11.86 -9.64 7.78
CA ILE A 223 11.87 -8.19 7.65
C ILE A 223 11.82 -7.89 6.15
N LYS A 224 10.68 -7.38 5.66
CA LYS A 224 10.44 -7.13 4.23
C LYS A 224 10.20 -5.66 3.97
N SER A 225 10.63 -5.18 2.80
CA SER A 225 10.26 -3.85 2.29
C SER A 225 8.84 -3.85 1.73
N ARG A 226 8.05 -2.82 2.03
CA ARG A 226 6.69 -2.64 1.47
C ARG A 226 6.69 -1.80 0.20
N HIS A 227 7.77 -1.05 -0.06
CA HIS A 227 7.92 -0.14 -1.20
C HIS A 227 9.28 -0.30 -1.86
N ASP A 228 9.37 0.15 -3.10
CA ASP A 228 10.64 0.27 -3.82
C ASP A 228 11.39 1.49 -3.26
N GLY A 229 12.69 1.34 -3.00
CA GLY A 229 13.44 2.46 -2.44
C GLY A 229 14.90 2.14 -2.12
N ILE A 230 15.50 2.98 -1.29
CA ILE A 230 16.85 2.82 -0.76
C ILE A 230 16.74 2.57 0.76
N VAL A 231 17.39 1.52 1.23
CA VAL A 231 17.44 1.19 2.66
C VAL A 231 18.46 2.08 3.37
N VAL A 232 18.02 2.67 4.49
CA VAL A 232 18.90 3.43 5.38
C VAL A 232 18.79 2.86 6.78
N TRP A 233 19.93 2.44 7.36
CA TRP A 233 19.98 1.93 8.72
C TRP A 233 20.11 3.09 9.71
N GLY A 234 19.14 3.23 10.61
CA GLY A 234 19.17 4.26 11.67
C GLY A 234 20.17 3.95 12.79
N LYS A 235 20.50 2.67 12.98
CA LYS A 235 21.47 2.16 13.93
C LYS A 235 22.31 1.08 13.28
N SER A 236 23.55 0.90 13.77
CA SER A 236 24.36 -0.26 13.37
C SER A 236 23.87 -1.49 14.14
N TRP A 237 22.98 -2.26 13.51
CA TRP A 237 22.51 -3.53 14.07
C TRP A 237 23.56 -4.61 13.82
N GLY A 238 24.16 -5.13 14.91
CA GLY A 238 25.07 -6.28 14.82
C GLY A 238 24.31 -7.60 14.75
N MET A 239 24.94 -8.65 14.26
CA MET A 239 24.44 -10.02 14.39
C MET A 239 24.15 -10.34 15.85
N SER A 240 23.07 -11.06 16.14
CA SER A 240 22.62 -11.42 17.49
C SER A 240 22.16 -10.24 18.36
N HIS A 241 21.88 -9.08 17.79
CA HIS A 241 21.21 -8.00 18.51
C HIS A 241 19.77 -8.40 18.83
N ARG A 242 19.35 -8.11 20.07
CA ARG A 242 17.96 -8.32 20.49
C ARG A 242 17.13 -7.10 20.15
N VAL A 243 15.99 -7.32 19.52
CA VAL A 243 14.99 -6.30 19.20
C VAL A 243 13.69 -6.62 19.90
N ASN A 244 12.92 -5.59 20.23
CA ASN A 244 11.56 -5.72 20.74
C ASN A 244 10.57 -5.48 19.63
N GLU A 245 9.34 -5.93 19.83
CA GLU A 245 8.23 -5.59 18.93
C GLU A 245 8.06 -4.07 18.83
N GLY A 246 7.92 -3.54 17.62
CA GLY A 246 7.82 -2.11 17.34
C GLY A 246 9.16 -1.36 17.21
N ASP A 247 10.30 -1.99 17.54
CA ASP A 247 11.61 -1.36 17.34
C ASP A 247 11.85 -1.07 15.85
N THR A 248 12.23 0.17 15.52
CA THR A 248 12.59 0.55 14.15
C THR A 248 13.93 -0.06 13.77
N LEU A 249 13.93 -0.88 12.73
CA LEU A 249 15.11 -1.59 12.23
C LEU A 249 15.85 -0.77 11.17
N CYS A 250 15.13 -0.30 10.18
CA CYS A 250 15.66 0.53 9.10
C CYS A 250 14.55 1.40 8.53
N THR A 251 14.93 2.26 7.62
CA THR A 251 14.04 3.12 6.87
C THR A 251 14.23 2.84 5.38
N VAL A 252 13.14 2.75 4.64
CA VAL A 252 13.17 2.67 3.17
C VAL A 252 12.72 4.00 2.61
N ILE A 253 13.60 4.66 1.89
CA ILE A 253 13.31 5.94 1.22
C ILE A 253 12.90 5.61 -0.21
N SER A 254 11.64 5.87 -0.55
CA SER A 254 11.14 5.64 -1.92
C SER A 254 11.82 6.60 -2.90
N LYS A 255 12.17 6.08 -4.09
CA LYS A 255 12.65 6.93 -5.21
C LYS A 255 11.51 7.55 -6.02
N GLN A 256 10.28 7.12 -5.81
CA GLN A 256 9.15 7.78 -6.45
C GLN A 256 9.03 9.16 -5.82
N GLN A 257 9.24 10.19 -6.64
CA GLN A 257 8.88 11.55 -6.29
C GLN A 257 7.36 11.56 -6.04
N ALA A 258 6.95 11.34 -4.79
CA ALA A 258 5.64 11.76 -4.40
C ALA A 258 5.64 13.28 -4.55
N ASN A 259 4.62 13.84 -5.15
CA ASN A 259 4.48 15.30 -5.20
C ASN A 259 4.40 15.78 -3.75
N PRO A 260 5.35 16.60 -3.28
CA PRO A 260 5.33 17.08 -1.91
C PRO A 260 4.01 17.80 -1.63
N LEU A 261 3.45 17.58 -0.46
CA LEU A 261 2.24 18.24 0.00
C LEU A 261 2.55 19.07 1.24
N GLY A 262 1.98 20.27 1.27
CA GLY A 262 2.00 21.11 2.47
C GLY A 262 0.77 20.83 3.32
N HIS A 263 0.94 20.58 4.61
CA HIS A 263 -0.16 20.39 5.56
C HIS A 263 -0.29 21.62 6.45
N ILE A 264 -1.49 22.21 6.46
CA ILE A 264 -1.87 23.36 7.27
C ILE A 264 -3.05 22.97 8.15
N ARG A 265 -3.12 23.53 9.35
CA ARG A 265 -4.28 23.42 10.23
C ARG A 265 -4.93 24.79 10.39
N LEU A 266 -6.19 24.88 9.98
CA LEU A 266 -7.00 26.10 10.09
C LEU A 266 -8.10 25.91 11.15
N SER A 267 -8.43 26.99 11.87
CA SER A 267 -9.61 27.04 12.73
C SER A 267 -10.90 27.11 11.91
N GLN A 268 -12.04 26.97 12.57
CA GLN A 268 -13.35 27.03 11.90
C GLN A 268 -13.61 28.39 11.21
N ASP A 269 -13.16 29.48 11.83
CA ASP A 269 -13.36 30.85 11.28
C ASP A 269 -12.46 31.02 10.04
N GLU A 270 -11.21 30.57 10.11
CA GLU A 270 -10.23 30.69 9.03
C GLU A 270 -10.56 29.83 7.81
N VAL A 271 -11.11 28.62 8.03
CA VAL A 271 -11.48 27.73 6.91
C VAL A 271 -12.64 28.28 6.10
N ALA A 272 -13.48 29.15 6.70
CA ALA A 272 -14.59 29.78 5.98
C ALA A 272 -14.12 30.87 4.97
N GLU A 273 -12.90 31.36 5.13
CA GLU A 273 -12.31 32.42 4.29
C GLU A 273 -11.43 31.83 3.16
N VAL A 274 -11.20 30.51 3.13
CA VAL A 274 -10.33 29.87 2.14
C VAL A 274 -11.10 28.88 1.27
N ALA A 275 -10.68 28.78 0.02
CA ALA A 275 -11.27 27.87 -0.96
C ALA A 275 -10.20 26.99 -1.63
N VAL A 276 -10.63 25.83 -2.12
CA VAL A 276 -9.78 24.97 -2.95
C VAL A 276 -9.36 25.75 -4.20
N GLY A 277 -8.06 25.76 -4.49
CA GLY A 277 -7.45 26.49 -5.59
C GLY A 277 -6.83 27.83 -5.20
N ASP A 278 -7.04 28.33 -3.98
CA ASP A 278 -6.42 29.57 -3.49
C ASP A 278 -4.89 29.45 -3.48
N LYS A 279 -4.23 30.56 -3.76
CA LYS A 279 -2.77 30.64 -3.78
C LYS A 279 -2.21 30.71 -2.38
N VAL A 280 -1.19 29.94 -2.12
CA VAL A 280 -0.45 29.92 -0.86
C VAL A 280 1.00 30.29 -1.13
N ASN A 281 1.52 31.26 -0.38
CA ASN A 281 2.93 31.64 -0.44
C ASN A 281 3.62 31.16 0.84
N ILE A 282 4.56 30.22 0.72
CA ILE A 282 5.23 29.61 1.87
C ILE A 282 6.62 30.22 2.04
N GLU A 283 6.85 30.80 3.22
CA GLU A 283 8.17 31.27 3.65
C GLU A 283 8.89 30.12 4.37
N LEU A 284 10.09 29.79 3.91
CA LEU A 284 10.89 28.67 4.43
C LEU A 284 11.84 29.18 5.52
N ASN A 285 11.75 28.64 6.73
CA ASN A 285 12.58 29.07 7.87
C ASN A 285 14.09 28.94 7.60
N LYS A 286 14.50 27.90 6.83
CA LYS A 286 15.90 27.60 6.52
C LYS A 286 16.46 28.44 5.35
N TYR A 287 15.57 29.07 4.57
CA TYR A 287 15.94 29.78 3.34
C TYR A 287 15.42 31.22 3.37
N PRO A 288 16.31 32.23 3.52
CA PRO A 288 15.89 33.63 3.63
C PRO A 288 15.09 34.13 2.42
N THR A 289 13.95 34.74 2.66
CA THR A 289 12.99 35.16 1.62
C THR A 289 13.61 36.17 0.64
N HIS A 290 14.51 37.06 1.11
CA HIS A 290 15.20 38.01 0.24
C HIS A 290 16.11 37.37 -0.81
N SER A 291 16.63 36.17 -0.53
CA SER A 291 17.57 35.46 -1.46
C SER A 291 16.87 34.37 -2.26
N TYR A 292 15.91 33.69 -1.65
CA TYR A 292 15.25 32.53 -2.26
C TYR A 292 13.84 32.85 -2.75
N GLY A 293 13.20 33.91 -2.27
CA GLY A 293 11.79 34.18 -2.53
C GLY A 293 10.88 33.32 -1.66
N VAL A 294 9.65 33.11 -2.10
CA VAL A 294 8.65 32.25 -1.46
C VAL A 294 8.39 31.02 -2.32
N LEU A 295 7.92 29.95 -1.69
CA LEU A 295 7.50 28.73 -2.40
C LEU A 295 6.00 28.85 -2.75
N PRO A 296 5.63 28.94 -4.02
CA PRO A 296 4.23 29.06 -4.43
C PRO A 296 3.54 27.71 -4.37
N GLY A 297 2.36 27.69 -3.73
CA GLY A 297 1.48 26.53 -3.65
C GLY A 297 0.03 26.90 -3.96
N LYS A 298 -0.82 25.88 -4.04
CA LYS A 298 -2.27 26.02 -4.17
C LYS A 298 -2.97 25.07 -3.21
N ILE A 299 -4.07 25.52 -2.61
CA ILE A 299 -4.92 24.64 -1.80
C ILE A 299 -5.48 23.53 -2.69
N ALA A 300 -5.10 22.29 -2.40
CA ALA A 300 -5.52 21.10 -3.13
C ALA A 300 -6.79 20.50 -2.52
N SER A 301 -6.85 20.43 -1.18
CA SER A 301 -7.99 19.86 -0.48
C SER A 301 -8.20 20.54 0.88
N ILE A 302 -9.45 20.50 1.36
CA ILE A 302 -9.87 20.94 2.70
C ILE A 302 -10.66 19.80 3.31
N SER A 303 -10.28 19.34 4.52
CA SER A 303 -11.00 18.29 5.23
C SER A 303 -12.41 18.74 5.60
N PHE A 304 -13.40 17.86 5.39
CA PHE A 304 -14.79 18.12 5.82
C PHE A 304 -15.01 17.87 7.31
N VAL A 305 -14.13 17.12 7.97
CA VAL A 305 -14.27 16.74 9.37
C VAL A 305 -13.19 17.42 10.20
N PRO A 306 -13.57 18.21 11.23
CA PRO A 306 -12.60 18.82 12.12
C PRO A 306 -11.97 17.78 13.06
N TYR A 307 -10.66 17.86 13.24
CA TYR A 307 -9.93 17.13 14.26
C TYR A 307 -9.36 18.13 15.28
N ASN A 308 -9.68 17.95 16.57
CA ASN A 308 -9.28 18.89 17.64
C ASN A 308 -9.60 20.36 17.34
N LYS A 309 -10.83 20.65 16.87
CA LYS A 309 -11.32 22.00 16.52
C LYS A 309 -10.55 22.68 15.38
N SER A 310 -9.82 21.93 14.58
CA SER A 310 -9.11 22.43 13.41
C SER A 310 -9.35 21.55 12.19
N TYR A 311 -9.31 22.17 11.02
CA TYR A 311 -9.47 21.52 9.72
C TYR A 311 -8.10 21.33 9.09
N ALA A 312 -7.86 20.15 8.55
CA ALA A 312 -6.66 19.88 7.76
C ALA A 312 -6.84 20.42 6.34
N VAL A 313 -5.85 21.17 5.87
CA VAL A 313 -5.80 21.73 4.53
C VAL A 313 -4.51 21.26 3.88
N GLU A 314 -4.62 20.71 2.67
CA GLU A 314 -3.49 20.27 1.88
C GLU A 314 -3.16 21.29 0.80
N VAL A 315 -1.88 21.59 0.66
CA VAL A 315 -1.34 22.51 -0.34
C VAL A 315 -0.49 21.72 -1.32
N ALA A 316 -0.85 21.75 -2.58
CA ALA A 316 -0.06 21.17 -3.66
C ALA A 316 0.94 22.20 -4.23
N PHE A 317 2.06 21.70 -4.73
CA PHE A 317 3.10 22.48 -5.39
C PHE A 317 3.15 22.11 -6.87
N PRO A 318 2.40 22.79 -7.76
CA PRO A 318 2.31 22.45 -9.18
C PRO A 318 3.67 22.54 -9.91
N GLU A 319 4.56 23.42 -9.46
CA GLU A 319 5.90 23.61 -10.02
C GLU A 319 7.00 22.89 -9.22
N GLY A 320 6.59 21.91 -8.38
CA GLY A 320 7.48 21.26 -7.44
C GLY A 320 7.98 22.22 -6.36
N LEU A 321 9.09 21.90 -5.70
CA LEU A 321 9.70 22.73 -4.66
C LEU A 321 10.59 23.83 -5.26
N THR A 322 10.07 24.57 -6.25
CA THR A 322 10.77 25.68 -6.90
C THR A 322 10.23 26.99 -6.37
N THR A 323 11.12 27.84 -5.89
CA THR A 323 10.76 29.16 -5.35
C THR A 323 10.51 30.20 -6.45
N THR A 324 9.89 31.33 -6.09
CA THR A 324 9.67 32.46 -7.02
C THR A 324 10.95 33.02 -7.64
N ASN A 325 12.11 32.78 -7.02
CA ASN A 325 13.41 33.17 -7.55
C ASN A 325 14.09 32.04 -8.36
N HIS A 326 13.30 31.05 -8.84
CA HIS A 326 13.75 29.91 -9.63
C HIS A 326 14.85 29.07 -8.97
N LYS A 327 14.85 28.98 -7.64
CA LYS A 327 15.76 28.11 -6.89
C LYS A 327 15.01 26.86 -6.44
N GLU A 328 15.56 25.72 -6.76
CA GLU A 328 15.07 24.44 -6.32
C GLU A 328 15.48 24.17 -4.86
N ILE A 329 14.52 23.80 -4.02
CA ILE A 329 14.73 23.46 -2.62
C ILE A 329 15.01 21.98 -2.53
N LYS A 330 16.17 21.61 -2.02
CA LYS A 330 16.48 20.22 -1.71
C LYS A 330 15.90 19.84 -0.36
N TYR A 331 15.21 18.72 -0.35
CA TYR A 331 14.75 18.07 0.88
C TYR A 331 15.98 17.51 1.63
N GLU A 332 16.20 17.94 2.85
CA GLU A 332 17.18 17.38 3.78
C GLU A 332 16.50 16.94 5.07
#